data_9bbd1d75876824e5b2c91c449324d4be
#
_entry.id   9bbd1d75876824e5b2c91c449324d4be
#
_cell.length_a   1.000
_cell.length_b   1.000
_cell.length_c   1.000
_cell.angle_alpha   90.00
_cell.angle_beta   90.00
_cell.angle_gamma   90.00
#
_symmetry.space_group_name_H-M   'P 1'
#
loop_
_entity.id
_entity.type
_entity.pdbx_description
1 polymer ?
#
loop_
_entity_poly.entity_id
_entity_poly.type
_entity_poly.pdbx_seq_one_letter_code
_entity_poly.pdbx_strand_id
1 'polypeptide(L)'
;MKLLKPKIKDYPGKHIELNIDNPDLDFEEAKDCAKQKTREACDDAMLLSWYQGKTGESYPNLECGPGDKPAWIVYAESRGGDLTIDINDGQYVFIYLAIS
;
A
#
# COMPACT_ATOMS: atom_id res chain seq x y z
N MET A 1 -9.33 13.26 17.57
CA MET A 1 -8.01 12.63 17.50
C MET A 1 -7.50 12.63 16.08
N LYS A 2 -6.26 12.94 15.92
CA LYS A 2 -5.69 13.04 14.61
C LYS A 2 -5.11 11.68 14.22
N LEU A 3 -5.60 11.12 13.12
CA LEU A 3 -5.03 9.88 12.59
C LEU A 3 -3.71 10.20 11.93
N LEU A 4 -2.68 9.45 12.31
CA LEU A 4 -1.38 9.61 11.68
C LEU A 4 -1.40 8.92 10.32
N LYS A 5 -1.28 9.74 9.29
CA LYS A 5 -1.18 9.23 7.93
C LYS A 5 0.28 8.91 7.66
N PRO A 6 0.60 7.68 7.19
CA PRO A 6 1.98 7.36 6.87
C PRO A 6 2.52 8.30 5.81
N LYS A 7 3.75 8.72 5.97
CA LYS A 7 4.41 9.53 4.96
C LYS A 7 4.97 8.60 3.89
N ILE A 8 5.04 9.10 2.67
CA ILE A 8 5.51 8.29 1.56
C ILE A 8 6.90 7.68 1.80
N LYS A 9 7.75 8.39 2.55
CA LYS A 9 9.08 7.89 2.88
C LYS A 9 9.07 6.69 3.82
N ASP A 10 7.92 6.41 4.46
CA ASP A 10 7.79 5.27 5.36
C ASP A 10 7.47 3.99 4.60
N TYR A 11 7.11 4.10 3.33
CA TYR A 11 6.79 2.94 2.52
C TYR A 11 8.05 2.27 2.00
N PRO A 12 8.09 0.92 1.95
CA PRO A 12 9.28 0.22 1.46
C PRO A 12 9.46 0.33 -0.05
N GLY A 13 10.70 0.34 -0.47
CA GLY A 13 11.08 0.20 -1.86
C GLY A 13 10.72 1.37 -2.76
N LYS A 14 10.42 1.05 -4.01
CA LYS A 14 10.04 2.03 -5.01
C LYS A 14 8.60 2.46 -4.81
N HIS A 15 8.37 3.77 -4.89
CA HIS A 15 7.03 4.34 -4.72
C HIS A 15 6.47 4.77 -6.07
N ILE A 16 5.25 4.35 -6.35
CA ILE A 16 4.52 4.78 -7.55
C ILE A 16 3.23 5.44 -7.08
N GLU A 17 3.03 6.67 -7.47
CA GLU A 17 1.83 7.42 -7.11
C GLU A 17 0.86 7.41 -8.27
N LEU A 18 -0.39 7.05 -8.01
CA LEU A 18 -1.46 7.09 -8.98
C LEU A 18 -2.54 8.07 -8.53
N ASN A 19 -3.01 8.85 -9.48
CA ASN A 19 -4.14 9.74 -9.25
C ASN A 19 -5.30 9.28 -10.09
N ILE A 20 -6.35 8.77 -9.45
CA ILE A 20 -7.53 8.27 -10.12
C ILE A 20 -8.70 9.18 -9.76
N ASP A 21 -9.18 9.91 -10.75
CA ASP A 21 -10.28 10.86 -10.57
C ASP A 21 -11.62 10.13 -10.72
N ASN A 22 -11.97 9.37 -9.69
CA ASN A 22 -13.21 8.63 -9.63
C ASN A 22 -13.76 8.68 -8.21
N PRO A 23 -14.83 9.48 -7.96
CA PRO A 23 -15.37 9.59 -6.60
C PRO A 23 -15.96 8.29 -6.08
N ASP A 24 -16.28 7.35 -6.97
CA ASP A 24 -16.83 6.05 -6.61
C ASP A 24 -15.78 4.95 -6.55
N LEU A 25 -14.51 5.32 -6.58
CA LEU A 25 -13.43 4.34 -6.52
C LEU A 25 -13.52 3.52 -5.25
N ASP A 26 -13.63 2.20 -5.40
CA ASP A 26 -13.68 1.28 -4.27
C ASP A 26 -12.38 0.46 -4.18
N PHE A 27 -12.30 -0.37 -3.15
CA PHE A 27 -11.11 -1.16 -2.89
C PHE A 27 -10.77 -2.10 -4.05
N GLU A 28 -11.77 -2.80 -4.58
CA GLU A 28 -11.52 -3.76 -5.66
C GLU A 28 -11.00 -3.07 -6.93
N GLU A 29 -11.58 -1.94 -7.28
CA GLU A 29 -11.11 -1.19 -8.43
C GLU A 29 -9.71 -0.65 -8.21
N ALA A 30 -9.44 -0.14 -7.01
CA ALA A 30 -8.11 0.37 -6.66
C ALA A 30 -7.08 -0.75 -6.73
N LYS A 31 -7.43 -1.92 -6.22
CA LYS A 31 -6.56 -3.10 -6.24
C LYS A 31 -6.23 -3.52 -7.68
N ASP A 32 -7.23 -3.53 -8.55
CA ASP A 32 -7.02 -3.86 -9.96
C ASP A 32 -6.09 -2.86 -10.64
N CYS A 33 -6.28 -1.58 -10.38
CA CYS A 33 -5.42 -0.53 -10.93
C CYS A 33 -3.98 -0.69 -10.45
N ALA A 34 -3.80 -0.97 -9.16
CA ALA A 34 -2.48 -1.19 -8.59
C ALA A 34 -1.81 -2.41 -9.22
N LYS A 35 -2.56 -3.50 -9.39
CA LYS A 35 -2.05 -4.72 -9.99
C LYS A 35 -1.57 -4.48 -11.42
N GLN A 36 -2.34 -3.74 -12.21
CA GLN A 36 -1.94 -3.40 -13.57
C GLN A 36 -0.67 -2.56 -13.57
N LYS A 37 -0.56 -1.65 -12.62
CA LYS A 37 0.61 -0.78 -12.53
C LYS A 37 1.86 -1.57 -12.15
N THR A 38 1.73 -2.57 -11.28
CA THR A 38 2.87 -3.40 -10.91
C THR A 38 3.40 -4.18 -12.11
N ARG A 39 2.52 -4.59 -13.03
CA ARG A 39 2.92 -5.33 -14.23
C ARG A 39 3.75 -4.47 -15.18
N GLU A 40 3.60 -3.16 -15.11
CA GLU A 40 4.44 -2.25 -15.90
C GLU A 40 5.83 -2.13 -15.30
N ALA A 41 5.95 -2.31 -13.99
CA ALA A 41 7.22 -2.18 -13.29
C ALA A 41 8.00 -3.50 -13.21
N CYS A 42 7.27 -4.63 -13.17
CA CYS A 42 7.90 -5.96 -13.09
C CYS A 42 6.94 -6.98 -13.68
N ASP A 43 7.49 -8.15 -14.08
CA ASP A 43 6.68 -9.18 -14.73
C ASP A 43 5.71 -9.85 -13.78
N ASP A 44 6.09 -9.97 -12.52
CA ASP A 44 5.25 -10.59 -11.52
C ASP A 44 5.47 -9.94 -10.16
N ALA A 45 4.40 -9.82 -9.38
CA ALA A 45 4.48 -9.23 -8.06
C ALA A 45 3.43 -9.87 -7.16
N MET A 46 3.79 -10.01 -5.88
CA MET A 46 2.90 -10.56 -4.87
C MET A 46 2.47 -9.45 -3.92
N LEU A 47 1.16 -9.31 -3.73
CA LEU A 47 0.61 -8.34 -2.78
C LEU A 47 0.92 -8.81 -1.35
N LEU A 48 1.60 -7.98 -0.59
CA LEU A 48 1.96 -8.30 0.78
C LEU A 48 1.03 -7.66 1.80
N SER A 49 0.70 -6.39 1.60
CA SER A 49 -0.15 -5.66 2.54
C SER A 49 -0.84 -4.51 1.83
N TRP A 50 -1.87 -3.97 2.49
CA TRP A 50 -2.61 -2.82 1.93
C TRP A 50 -3.20 -1.99 3.06
N TYR A 51 -3.59 -0.76 2.71
CA TYR A 51 -4.21 0.18 3.63
C TYR A 51 -5.28 0.96 2.89
N GLN A 52 -6.43 1.14 3.53
CA GLN A 52 -7.54 1.95 3.02
C GLN A 52 -7.68 3.22 3.85
N GLY A 53 -7.32 4.35 3.25
CA GLY A 53 -7.38 5.63 3.96
C GLY A 53 -8.79 6.07 4.32
N LYS A 54 -9.79 5.63 3.52
CA LYS A 54 -11.19 5.99 3.78
C LYS A 54 -11.73 5.39 5.07
N THR A 55 -11.32 4.16 5.40
CA THR A 55 -11.86 3.42 6.53
C THR A 55 -10.86 3.23 7.65
N GLY A 56 -9.58 3.41 7.35
CA GLY A 56 -8.52 3.10 8.29
C GLY A 56 -8.19 1.62 8.38
N GLU A 57 -8.84 0.79 7.56
CA GLU A 57 -8.58 -0.63 7.56
C GLU A 57 -7.27 -0.97 6.87
N SER A 58 -6.61 -2.02 7.34
CA SER A 58 -5.34 -2.46 6.77
C SER A 58 -5.21 -3.97 6.86
N TYR A 59 -4.30 -4.52 6.06
CA TYR A 59 -3.98 -5.94 6.11
C TYR A 59 -2.45 -6.09 6.10
N PRO A 60 -1.88 -6.87 6.98
CA PRO A 60 -2.54 -7.57 8.08
C PRO A 60 -3.03 -6.60 9.15
N ASN A 61 -4.14 -6.96 9.79
CA ASN A 61 -4.70 -6.18 10.88
C ASN A 61 -4.10 -6.68 12.19
N LEU A 62 -2.83 -6.40 12.38
CA LEU A 62 -2.08 -6.83 13.55
C LEU A 62 -1.80 -5.64 14.44
N GLU A 63 -1.87 -5.86 15.75
CA GLU A 63 -1.43 -4.85 16.69
C GLU A 63 0.08 -5.00 16.84
N CYS A 64 0.79 -3.97 16.43
CA CYS A 64 2.21 -3.92 16.65
C CYS A 64 2.48 -3.42 18.06
N GLY A 65 3.58 -3.87 18.63
CA GLY A 65 4.09 -3.28 19.84
C GLY A 65 4.49 -1.83 19.60
N PRO A 66 5.17 -1.21 20.56
CA PRO A 66 5.55 0.18 20.42
C PRO A 66 6.43 0.37 19.18
N GLY A 67 6.00 1.26 18.30
CA GLY A 67 6.71 1.56 17.09
C GLY A 67 6.00 2.66 16.34
N ASP A 68 6.76 3.38 15.53
CA ASP A 68 6.22 4.52 14.80
C ASP A 68 5.55 4.14 13.50
N LYS A 69 5.77 2.92 13.03
CA LYS A 69 5.21 2.47 11.76
C LYS A 69 3.99 1.58 11.97
N PRO A 70 2.98 1.73 11.11
CA PRO A 70 1.83 0.82 11.15
C PRO A 70 2.21 -0.64 10.90
N ALA A 71 1.41 -1.55 11.44
CA ALA A 71 1.68 -2.99 11.32
C ALA A 71 1.79 -3.45 9.87
N TRP A 72 0.94 -2.92 8.98
CA TRP A 72 0.93 -3.35 7.58
C TRP A 72 2.22 -2.97 6.85
N ILE A 73 2.85 -1.86 7.24
CA ILE A 73 4.14 -1.47 6.68
C ILE A 73 5.26 -2.37 7.21
N VAL A 74 5.28 -2.60 8.53
CA VAL A 74 6.28 -3.46 9.14
C VAL A 74 6.20 -4.88 8.58
N TYR A 75 4.99 -5.38 8.41
CA TYR A 75 4.77 -6.70 7.83
C TYR A 75 5.38 -6.80 6.42
N ALA A 76 5.10 -5.81 5.58
CA ALA A 76 5.61 -5.80 4.22
C ALA A 76 7.13 -5.71 4.19
N GLU A 77 7.71 -4.86 5.04
CA GLU A 77 9.16 -4.73 5.13
C GLU A 77 9.82 -6.03 5.57
N SER A 78 9.21 -6.74 6.51
CA SER A 78 9.78 -7.99 7.01
C SER A 78 9.77 -9.09 5.96
N ARG A 79 8.95 -8.95 4.94
CA ARG A 79 8.86 -9.92 3.85
C ARG A 79 9.55 -9.44 2.56
N GLY A 80 10.28 -8.35 2.65
CA GLY A 80 11.06 -7.85 1.52
C GLY A 80 10.27 -7.01 0.54
N GLY A 81 9.17 -6.40 0.98
CA GLY A 81 8.37 -5.52 0.11
C GLY A 81 9.25 -4.45 -0.53
N ASP A 82 9.15 -4.30 -1.84
CA ASP A 82 10.02 -3.41 -2.58
C ASP A 82 9.28 -2.53 -3.61
N LEU A 83 7.96 -2.58 -3.63
CA LEU A 83 7.16 -1.77 -4.54
C LEU A 83 5.88 -1.33 -3.84
N THR A 84 5.69 -0.02 -3.71
CA THR A 84 4.49 0.56 -3.09
C THR A 84 3.71 1.35 -4.12
N ILE A 85 2.42 1.04 -4.25
CA ILE A 85 1.50 1.78 -5.10
C ILE A 85 0.61 2.63 -4.19
N ASP A 86 0.71 3.94 -4.31
CA ASP A 86 -0.06 4.89 -3.50
C ASP A 86 -1.10 5.55 -4.40
N ILE A 87 -2.36 5.30 -4.11
CA ILE A 87 -3.47 5.83 -4.91
C ILE A 87 -4.12 6.99 -4.19
N ASN A 88 -4.18 8.12 -4.87
CA ASN A 88 -4.86 9.33 -4.38
C ASN A 88 -4.35 9.77 -3.02
N ASP A 89 -3.04 9.83 -2.88
CA ASP A 89 -2.37 10.33 -1.68
C ASP A 89 -2.87 9.63 -0.41
N GLY A 90 -2.80 8.30 -0.41
CA GLY A 90 -3.11 7.50 0.76
C GLY A 90 -4.55 7.04 0.86
N GLN A 91 -5.38 7.29 -0.16
CA GLN A 91 -6.74 6.77 -0.18
C GLN A 91 -6.71 5.24 -0.20
N TYR A 92 -5.82 4.66 -1.00
CA TYR A 92 -5.52 3.24 -1.02
C TYR A 92 -4.03 3.06 -1.23
N VAL A 93 -3.41 2.21 -0.42
CA VAL A 93 -1.97 1.92 -0.56
C VAL A 93 -1.79 0.41 -0.63
N PHE A 94 -0.99 -0.06 -1.58
CA PHE A 94 -0.71 -1.47 -1.77
C PHE A 94 0.80 -1.67 -1.82
N ILE A 95 1.30 -2.63 -1.04
CA ILE A 95 2.74 -2.93 -1.02
C ILE A 95 2.96 -4.34 -1.57
N TYR A 96 3.84 -4.42 -2.55
CA TYR A 96 4.12 -5.66 -3.28
C TYR A 96 5.55 -6.09 -3.12
N LEU A 97 5.78 -7.38 -3.31
CA LEU A 97 7.11 -7.95 -3.50
C LEU A 97 7.27 -8.28 -4.98
N ALA A 98 8.22 -7.65 -5.64
CA ALA A 98 8.52 -7.96 -7.03
C ALA A 98 9.24 -9.30 -7.09
N ILE A 99 8.68 -10.25 -7.85
CA ILE A 99 9.19 -11.62 -7.89
C ILE A 99 10.18 -11.81 -9.05
N SER A 100 10.05 -11.03 -10.09
CA SER A 100 10.92 -11.17 -11.25
C SER A 100 11.60 -9.86 -11.64
#